data_26dac3ca51bdca70a0ad23f93057b6c0
#
_entry.id   26dac3ca51bdca70a0ad23f93057b6c0
#
_cell.length_a   1.000
_cell.length_b   1.000
_cell.length_c   1.000
_cell.angle_alpha   90.00
_cell.angle_beta   90.00
_cell.angle_gamma   90.00
#
_symmetry.space_group_name_H-M   'P 1'
#
loop_
_entity.id
_entity.type
_entity.pdbx_description
1 polymer ?
#
loop_
_entity_poly.entity_id
_entity_poly.type
_entity_poly.pdbx_seq_one_letter_code
_entity_poly.pdbx_strand_id
1 'polypeptide(L)'
;MMFEYTQRAFETQYSIIKDILTNDKNPNVYPIAYILGGQPGAGKSNIQRWLKQKDKNIIAINADDFRVYHPLFFDIQAKYGKDSPKYTQPFINKITERLIDELSDKKYNLIIEGTLRTAEVPLKSCLNLKQKGYSVELNIIRIFL
;
A
#
# COMPACT_ATOMS: atom_id res chain seq x y z
N MET A 1 21.31 10.96 8.62
CA MET A 1 20.43 11.46 9.68
C MET A 1 19.02 10.95 9.45
N MET A 2 18.43 10.32 10.46
CA MET A 2 17.04 9.88 10.41
C MET A 2 16.16 11.00 10.97
N PHE A 3 15.01 11.21 10.30
CA PHE A 3 13.98 12.12 10.81
C PHE A 3 13.11 11.34 11.77
N GLU A 4 13.32 11.57 13.06
CA GLU A 4 12.64 10.85 14.12
C GLU A 4 11.29 11.48 14.45
N TYR A 5 10.34 10.64 14.79
CA TYR A 5 9.01 11.02 15.24
C TYR A 5 8.59 10.10 16.38
N THR A 6 7.66 10.58 17.20
CA THR A 6 7.17 9.79 18.33
C THR A 6 6.23 8.69 17.87
N GLN A 7 6.08 7.66 18.69
CA GLN A 7 5.11 6.61 18.44
C GLN A 7 3.69 7.18 18.38
N ARG A 8 3.40 8.18 19.21
CA ARG A 8 2.10 8.84 19.20
C ARG A 8 1.83 9.53 17.87
N ALA A 9 2.83 10.21 17.29
CA ALA A 9 2.70 10.85 15.99
C ALA A 9 2.45 9.80 14.89
N PHE A 10 3.15 8.68 14.95
CA PHE A 10 2.93 7.56 14.02
C PHE A 10 1.48 7.04 14.12
N GLU A 11 1.03 6.75 15.33
CA GLU A 11 -0.33 6.22 15.55
C GLU A 11 -1.40 7.19 15.06
N THR A 12 -1.19 8.49 15.26
CA THR A 12 -2.11 9.52 14.78
C THR A 12 -2.21 9.47 13.24
N GLN A 13 -1.09 9.44 12.55
CA GLN A 13 -1.07 9.39 11.09
C GLN A 13 -1.62 8.08 10.56
N TYR A 14 -1.27 6.96 11.18
CA TYR A 14 -1.80 5.66 10.80
C TYR A 14 -3.33 5.62 10.91
N SER A 15 -3.87 6.13 11.99
CA SER A 15 -5.31 6.18 12.21
C SER A 15 -6.03 7.01 11.14
N ILE A 16 -5.46 8.16 10.79
CA ILE A 16 -6.01 9.02 9.74
C ILE A 16 -6.03 8.28 8.40
N ILE A 17 -4.92 7.65 8.03
CA ILE A 17 -4.81 6.90 6.77
C ILE A 17 -5.83 5.76 6.74
N LYS A 18 -5.90 4.98 7.80
CA LYS A 18 -6.83 3.85 7.90
C LYS A 18 -8.28 4.31 7.77
N ASP A 19 -8.65 5.38 8.46
CA ASP A 19 -10.02 5.91 8.41
C ASP A 19 -10.39 6.36 7.00
N ILE A 20 -9.49 7.04 6.30
CA ILE A 20 -9.72 7.46 4.91
C ILE A 20 -9.91 6.24 4.01
N LEU A 21 -9.05 5.23 4.13
CA LEU A 21 -9.10 4.05 3.25
C LEU A 21 -10.33 3.17 3.50
N THR A 22 -10.79 3.08 4.74
CA THR A 22 -11.92 2.22 5.09
C THR A 22 -13.27 2.92 5.04
N ASN A 23 -13.29 4.22 4.75
CA ASN A 23 -14.54 4.97 4.64
C ASN A 23 -15.44 4.35 3.56
N ASP A 24 -16.68 4.04 3.91
CA ASP A 24 -17.68 3.40 3.04
C ASP A 24 -17.24 2.03 2.48
N LYS A 25 -16.30 1.36 3.16
CA LYS A 25 -15.86 0.02 2.79
C LYS A 25 -16.32 -1.00 3.81
N ASN A 26 -16.61 -2.21 3.34
CA ASN A 26 -17.10 -3.29 4.20
C ASN A 26 -16.27 -4.56 3.99
N PRO A 27 -16.05 -5.35 5.07
CA PRO A 27 -15.44 -6.66 4.95
C PRO A 27 -16.29 -7.61 4.09
N ASN A 28 -15.64 -8.63 3.52
CA ASN A 28 -16.28 -9.64 2.69
C ASN A 28 -16.03 -11.03 3.26
N VAL A 29 -17.07 -11.89 3.18
CA VAL A 29 -16.96 -13.30 3.58
C VAL A 29 -15.96 -14.04 2.69
N TYR A 30 -15.95 -13.70 1.39
CA TYR A 30 -15.02 -14.25 0.41
C TYR A 30 -14.11 -13.14 -0.11
N PRO A 31 -13.10 -12.72 0.68
CA PRO A 31 -12.29 -11.57 0.31
C PRO A 31 -11.35 -11.88 -0.85
N ILE A 32 -11.09 -10.86 -1.65
CA ILE A 32 -10.17 -10.94 -2.78
C ILE A 32 -9.07 -9.90 -2.65
N ALA A 33 -7.85 -10.27 -3.05
CA ALA A 33 -6.72 -9.35 -3.10
C ALA A 33 -6.05 -9.43 -4.47
N TYR A 34 -5.83 -8.26 -5.06
CA TYR A 34 -5.07 -8.12 -6.29
C TYR A 34 -3.70 -7.53 -5.93
N ILE A 35 -2.64 -8.22 -6.30
CA ILE A 35 -1.29 -7.72 -6.11
C ILE A 35 -0.78 -7.25 -7.46
N LEU A 36 -0.58 -5.95 -7.59
CA LEU A 36 -0.11 -5.33 -8.82
C LEU A 36 1.36 -4.98 -8.68
N GLY A 37 2.19 -5.57 -9.52
CA GLY A 37 3.61 -5.29 -9.55
C GLY A 37 4.04 -4.79 -10.92
N GLY A 38 5.23 -4.20 -10.98
CA GLY A 38 5.80 -3.73 -12.22
C GLY A 38 6.45 -2.37 -12.07
N GLN A 39 7.05 -1.92 -13.15
CA GLN A 39 7.74 -0.64 -13.18
C GLN A 39 6.75 0.53 -13.18
N PRO A 40 7.14 1.69 -12.64
CA PRO A 40 6.33 2.90 -12.76
C PRO A 40 6.01 3.20 -14.24
N GLY A 41 4.77 3.56 -14.53
CA GLY A 41 4.35 3.85 -15.88
C GLY A 41 3.97 2.64 -16.73
N ALA A 42 3.98 1.43 -16.16
CA ALA A 42 3.69 0.19 -16.90
C ALA A 42 2.19 -0.14 -16.99
N GLY A 43 1.30 0.81 -16.70
CA GLY A 43 -0.14 0.60 -16.81
C GLY A 43 -0.84 0.16 -15.52
N LYS A 44 -0.14 0.16 -14.38
CA LYS A 44 -0.74 -0.21 -13.08
C LYS A 44 -1.94 0.67 -12.73
N SER A 45 -1.85 1.97 -13.01
CA SER A 45 -2.93 2.92 -12.71
C SER A 45 -4.21 2.60 -13.49
N ASN A 46 -4.08 2.13 -14.73
CA ASN A 46 -5.23 1.76 -15.54
C ASN A 46 -5.92 0.52 -15.00
N ILE A 47 -5.15 -0.48 -14.58
CA ILE A 47 -5.68 -1.70 -13.96
C ILE A 47 -6.38 -1.37 -12.65
N GLN A 48 -5.76 -0.54 -11.81
CA GLN A 48 -6.35 -0.12 -10.55
C GLN A 48 -7.68 0.59 -10.77
N ARG A 49 -7.74 1.50 -11.73
CA ARG A 49 -8.97 2.23 -12.07
C ARG A 49 -10.07 1.28 -12.52
N TRP A 50 -9.73 0.32 -13.37
CA TRP A 50 -10.68 -0.68 -13.85
C TRP A 50 -11.22 -1.53 -12.71
N LEU A 51 -10.34 -2.00 -11.80
CA LEU A 51 -10.75 -2.78 -10.64
C LEU A 51 -11.66 -1.99 -9.71
N LYS A 52 -11.37 -0.71 -9.48
CA LYS A 52 -12.20 0.16 -8.64
C LYS A 52 -13.57 0.42 -9.25
N GLN A 53 -13.67 0.47 -10.58
CA GLN A 53 -14.96 0.61 -11.25
C GLN A 53 -15.79 -0.67 -11.13
N LYS A 54 -15.15 -1.82 -11.21
CA LYS A 54 -15.80 -3.12 -11.11
C LYS A 54 -16.22 -3.43 -9.68
N ASP A 55 -15.45 -3.04 -8.69
CA ASP A 55 -15.72 -3.28 -7.28
C ASP A 55 -15.55 -1.98 -6.49
N LYS A 56 -16.67 -1.35 -6.13
CA LYS A 56 -16.67 -0.10 -5.36
C LYS A 56 -16.25 -0.29 -3.91
N ASN A 57 -16.21 -1.54 -3.44
CA ASN A 57 -15.88 -1.88 -2.07
C ASN A 57 -14.40 -2.20 -1.88
N ILE A 58 -13.59 -2.10 -2.92
CA ILE A 58 -12.19 -2.46 -2.86
C ILE A 58 -11.33 -1.31 -2.31
N ILE A 59 -10.32 -1.64 -1.50
CA ILE A 59 -9.39 -0.68 -0.93
C ILE A 59 -8.05 -0.81 -1.65
N ALA A 60 -7.57 0.30 -2.22
CA ALA A 60 -6.25 0.33 -2.87
C ALA A 60 -5.18 0.80 -1.89
N ILE A 61 -4.11 0.02 -1.78
CA ILE A 61 -2.97 0.32 -0.92
C ILE A 61 -1.76 0.53 -1.81
N ASN A 62 -1.28 1.77 -1.86
CA ASN A 62 -0.06 2.15 -2.56
C ASN A 62 0.84 2.91 -1.59
N ALA A 63 1.99 2.33 -1.26
CA ALA A 63 2.89 2.88 -0.25
C ALA A 63 3.27 4.34 -0.52
N ASP A 64 3.48 4.71 -1.78
CA ASP A 64 3.90 6.06 -2.14
C ASP A 64 2.89 7.13 -1.75
N ASP A 65 1.61 6.79 -1.68
CA ASP A 65 0.55 7.72 -1.29
C ASP A 65 0.69 8.17 0.16
N PHE A 66 1.43 7.43 0.97
CA PHE A 66 1.56 7.69 2.41
C PHE A 66 2.73 8.60 2.78
N ARG A 67 3.58 8.98 1.82
CA ARG A 67 4.75 9.82 2.09
C ARG A 67 4.38 11.15 2.70
N VAL A 68 3.31 11.78 2.21
CA VAL A 68 2.83 13.08 2.69
C VAL A 68 2.37 13.05 4.14
N TYR A 69 2.10 11.86 4.68
CA TYR A 69 1.66 11.69 6.08
C TYR A 69 2.82 11.55 7.06
N HIS A 70 4.07 11.52 6.57
CA HIS A 70 5.22 11.51 7.47
C HIS A 70 5.16 12.75 8.37
N PRO A 71 5.31 12.61 9.70
CA PRO A 71 5.18 13.75 10.62
C PRO A 71 6.10 14.93 10.29
N LEU A 72 7.23 14.66 9.63
CA LEU A 72 8.21 15.69 9.26
C LEU A 72 8.32 15.86 7.74
N PHE A 73 7.23 15.57 7.02
CA PHE A 73 7.25 15.58 5.55
C PHE A 73 7.77 16.89 4.97
N PHE A 74 7.27 18.04 5.46
CA PHE A 74 7.66 19.33 4.92
C PHE A 74 9.13 19.67 5.22
N ASP A 75 9.62 19.28 6.39
CA ASP A 75 11.03 19.48 6.76
C ASP A 75 11.95 18.64 5.86
N ILE A 76 11.55 17.39 5.58
CA ILE A 76 12.30 16.50 4.70
C ILE A 76 12.32 17.07 3.28
N GLN A 77 11.17 17.53 2.78
CA GLN A 77 11.07 18.12 1.44
C GLN A 77 11.93 19.37 1.32
N ALA A 78 11.91 20.23 2.33
CA ALA A 78 12.70 21.46 2.32
C ALA A 78 14.19 21.18 2.29
N LYS A 79 14.64 20.14 2.98
CA LYS A 79 16.08 19.81 3.11
C LYS A 79 16.61 18.99 1.93
N TYR A 80 15.83 18.04 1.44
CA TYR A 80 16.33 17.05 0.46
C TYR A 80 15.65 17.11 -0.89
N GLY A 81 14.57 17.87 -1.06
CA GLY A 81 13.91 18.05 -2.35
C GLY A 81 13.57 16.72 -3.02
N LYS A 82 14.09 16.52 -4.22
CA LYS A 82 13.84 15.31 -5.03
C LYS A 82 14.37 14.02 -4.40
N ASP A 83 15.30 14.12 -3.44
CA ASP A 83 15.85 12.96 -2.75
C ASP A 83 15.02 12.59 -1.50
N SER A 84 13.94 13.32 -1.23
CA SER A 84 13.07 13.11 -0.08
C SER A 84 12.51 11.68 0.04
N PRO A 85 12.17 10.98 -1.06
CA PRO A 85 11.60 9.63 -0.94
C PRO A 85 12.47 8.66 -0.13
N LYS A 86 13.79 8.79 -0.22
CA LYS A 86 14.71 7.96 0.55
C LYS A 86 14.47 8.08 2.06
N TYR A 87 14.13 9.28 2.53
CA TYR A 87 13.98 9.57 3.95
C TYR A 87 12.57 9.28 4.49
N THR A 88 11.58 9.17 3.61
CA THR A 88 10.23 8.78 4.00
C THR A 88 9.98 7.27 3.83
N GLN A 89 10.90 6.55 3.20
CA GLN A 89 10.73 5.13 2.90
C GLN A 89 10.49 4.26 4.13
N PRO A 90 11.26 4.37 5.23
CA PRO A 90 11.01 3.56 6.42
C PRO A 90 9.60 3.78 7.00
N PHE A 91 9.13 5.02 6.98
CA PHE A 91 7.80 5.36 7.47
C PHE A 91 6.71 4.69 6.64
N ILE A 92 6.76 4.84 5.31
CA ILE A 92 5.72 4.27 4.45
C ILE A 92 5.75 2.75 4.46
N ASN A 93 6.91 2.14 4.67
CA ASN A 93 7.03 0.69 4.80
C ASN A 93 6.25 0.20 6.04
N LYS A 94 6.43 0.86 7.17
CA LYS A 94 5.72 0.51 8.41
C LYS A 94 4.20 0.71 8.27
N ILE A 95 3.79 1.83 7.68
CA ILE A 95 2.36 2.10 7.45
C ILE A 95 1.76 1.02 6.56
N THR A 96 2.41 0.71 5.45
CA THR A 96 1.89 -0.24 4.47
C THR A 96 1.79 -1.64 5.05
N GLU A 97 2.83 -2.13 5.72
CA GLU A 97 2.83 -3.44 6.35
C GLU A 97 1.70 -3.57 7.37
N ARG A 98 1.53 -2.58 8.21
CA ARG A 98 0.47 -2.60 9.23
C ARG A 98 -0.92 -2.53 8.62
N LEU A 99 -1.11 -1.72 7.58
CA LEU A 99 -2.39 -1.64 6.86
C LEU A 99 -2.77 -2.98 6.24
N ILE A 100 -1.84 -3.59 5.52
CA ILE A 100 -2.11 -4.88 4.87
C ILE A 100 -2.47 -5.92 5.93
N ASP A 101 -1.73 -5.97 7.02
CA ASP A 101 -1.97 -6.93 8.08
C ASP A 101 -3.34 -6.71 8.73
N GLU A 102 -3.64 -5.50 9.15
CA GLU A 102 -4.89 -5.17 9.84
C GLU A 102 -6.10 -5.30 8.93
N LEU A 103 -6.04 -4.76 7.71
CA LEU A 103 -7.18 -4.80 6.79
C LEU A 103 -7.42 -6.22 6.25
N SER A 104 -6.38 -7.03 6.10
CA SER A 104 -6.56 -8.43 5.70
C SER A 104 -7.11 -9.28 6.84
N ASP A 105 -6.75 -9.00 8.09
CA ASP A 105 -7.38 -9.67 9.25
C ASP A 105 -8.88 -9.41 9.27
N LYS A 106 -9.30 -8.22 8.85
CA LYS A 106 -10.72 -7.84 8.82
C LYS A 106 -11.44 -8.22 7.52
N LYS A 107 -10.73 -8.85 6.58
CA LYS A 107 -11.33 -9.39 5.34
C LYS A 107 -11.84 -8.34 4.36
N TYR A 108 -11.20 -7.18 4.27
CA TYR A 108 -11.49 -6.21 3.21
C TYR A 108 -10.94 -6.68 1.87
N ASN A 109 -11.63 -6.36 0.78
CA ASN A 109 -11.07 -6.55 -0.56
C ASN A 109 -9.96 -5.54 -0.79
N LEU A 110 -8.83 -5.98 -1.33
CA LEU A 110 -7.61 -5.17 -1.42
C LEU A 110 -7.01 -5.16 -2.82
N ILE A 111 -6.47 -4.00 -3.20
CA ILE A 111 -5.48 -3.87 -4.28
C ILE A 111 -4.19 -3.45 -3.60
N ILE A 112 -3.13 -4.23 -3.77
CA ILE A 112 -1.83 -3.93 -3.18
C ILE A 112 -0.87 -3.64 -4.33
N GLU A 113 -0.38 -2.41 -4.41
CA GLU A 113 0.56 -1.99 -5.44
C GLU A 113 1.99 -1.94 -4.89
N GLY A 114 2.93 -2.39 -5.69
CA GLY A 114 4.35 -2.31 -5.36
C GLY A 114 5.22 -2.49 -6.57
N THR A 115 6.47 -2.04 -6.45
CA THR A 115 7.49 -2.36 -7.42
C THR A 115 8.11 -3.69 -7.01
N LEU A 116 8.10 -4.67 -7.91
CA LEU A 116 8.69 -5.96 -7.65
C LEU A 116 10.19 -5.90 -7.94
N ARG A 117 10.98 -5.74 -6.90
CA ARG A 117 12.43 -5.80 -7.03
C ARG A 117 12.94 -7.22 -6.92
N THR A 118 12.24 -8.05 -6.14
CA THR A 118 12.53 -9.47 -6.00
C THR A 118 11.21 -10.24 -6.03
N ALA A 119 11.25 -11.48 -6.49
CA ALA A 119 10.06 -12.35 -6.54
C ALA A 119 9.61 -12.84 -5.16
N GLU A 120 10.48 -12.78 -4.17
CA GLU A 120 10.19 -13.31 -2.82
C GLU A 120 9.09 -12.54 -2.10
N VAL A 121 9.10 -11.20 -2.19
CA VAL A 121 8.15 -10.34 -1.47
C VAL A 121 6.71 -10.59 -1.94
N PRO A 122 6.40 -10.62 -3.25
CA PRO A 122 5.05 -10.92 -3.71
C PRO A 122 4.58 -12.31 -3.35
N LEU A 123 5.45 -13.33 -3.46
CA LEU A 123 5.10 -14.70 -3.13
C LEU A 123 4.74 -14.83 -1.65
N LYS A 124 5.52 -14.19 -0.78
CA LYS A 124 5.26 -14.20 0.66
C LYS A 124 3.93 -13.55 0.99
N SER A 125 3.65 -12.40 0.36
CA SER A 125 2.39 -11.70 0.53
C SER A 125 1.20 -12.54 0.07
N CYS A 126 1.32 -13.19 -1.09
CA CYS A 126 0.28 -14.09 -1.60
C CYS A 126 -0.02 -15.23 -0.63
N LEU A 127 1.02 -15.88 -0.11
CA LEU A 127 0.86 -16.99 0.83
C LEU A 127 0.18 -16.54 2.12
N ASN A 128 0.60 -15.40 2.65
CA ASN A 128 0.02 -14.84 3.87
C ASN A 128 -1.47 -14.52 3.70
N LEU A 129 -1.83 -13.89 2.58
CA LEU A 129 -3.22 -13.56 2.28
C LEU A 129 -4.06 -14.82 2.08
N LYS A 130 -3.53 -15.83 1.39
CA LYS A 130 -4.24 -17.11 1.21
C LYS A 130 -4.51 -17.79 2.54
N GLN A 131 -3.56 -17.72 3.48
CA GLN A 131 -3.74 -18.30 4.82
C GLN A 131 -4.88 -17.59 5.57
N LYS A 132 -5.14 -16.32 5.26
CA LYS A 132 -6.23 -15.55 5.84
C LYS A 132 -7.56 -15.74 5.10
N GLY A 133 -7.61 -16.61 4.10
CA GLY A 133 -8.84 -16.95 3.38
C GLY A 133 -9.08 -16.14 2.11
N TYR A 134 -8.09 -15.40 1.63
CA TYR A 134 -8.23 -14.60 0.42
C TYR A 134 -8.07 -15.43 -0.86
N SER A 135 -8.84 -15.06 -1.88
CA SER A 135 -8.49 -15.35 -3.27
C SER A 135 -7.49 -14.29 -3.71
N VAL A 136 -6.36 -14.70 -4.26
CA VAL A 136 -5.27 -13.76 -4.61
C VAL A 136 -5.00 -13.83 -6.10
N GLU A 137 -5.00 -12.67 -6.76
CA GLU A 137 -4.53 -12.53 -8.14
C GLU A 137 -3.26 -11.71 -8.15
N LEU A 138 -2.22 -12.25 -8.77
CA LEU A 138 -0.94 -11.58 -8.95
C LEU A 138 -0.81 -11.13 -10.39
N ASN A 139 -0.73 -9.82 -10.60
CA ASN A 139 -0.56 -9.20 -11.91
C ASN A 139 0.78 -8.46 -11.95
N ILE A 140 1.68 -8.95 -12.80
CA ILE A 140 2.98 -8.33 -13.02
C ILE A 140 2.95 -7.67 -14.38
N ILE A 141 3.18 -6.35 -14.38
CA ILE A 141 3.19 -5.56 -15.60
C ILE A 141 4.63 -5.19 -15.91
N ARG A 142 5.08 -5.50 -17.11
CA ARG A 142 6.43 -5.18 -17.57
C ARG A 142 6.34 -4.43 -18.88
N ILE A 143 7.24 -3.46 -19.05
CA ILE A 143 7.45 -2.81 -20.35
C ILE A 143 8.68 -3.47 -20.96
N PHE A 144 8.50 -4.01 -22.16
CA PHE A 144 9.61 -4.56 -22.94
C PHE A 144 10.02 -3.50 -23.98
N LEU A 145 11.23 -3.06 -23.89
CA LEU A 145 11.83 -2.12 -24.83
C LEU A 145 12.70 -2.86 -25.84
#